data_11bdeccbe7d35ce12bd81315d7907f5c
#
_entry.id   11bdeccbe7d35ce12bd81315d7907f5c
#
_cell.length_a   1.000
_cell.length_b   1.000
_cell.length_c   1.000
_cell.angle_alpha   90.00
_cell.angle_beta   90.00
_cell.angle_gamma   90.00
#
_symmetry.space_group_name_H-M   'P 1'
#
loop_
_entity.id
_entity.type
_entity.pdbx_description
1 polymer ?
#
loop_
_entity_poly.entity_id
_entity_poly.type
_entity_poly.pdbx_seq_one_letter_code
_entity_poly.pdbx_strand_id
1 'polypeptide(L)'
;MLPMLSRTLRLPALLLALSFAPTGDARPTVLPLHSPVALATTSATAAPQTTAQVIYDRSDEQEVERLLNDTSLRTSLDFARRLKGRPYVAATLEVADPERLVVNLRGLDCATLVETASALAMTRREGKRRFADYCRNLERLRYFDGHVAGYTSRLHYLSFWMADHLRRKTIEEVVLPTNLTQPLHIDLHYMSRHAESYPMLRNHPERVREIARLERKYSGNVGRFLPKSKVGLSRNELGAIHDGDVIAVVTRKDGLDYSHQGLAYWGKDGKLHMLHASSQYKKVIEDSRTLSAYLAGISHAIGIRVFRVR
;
A
#
# COMPACT_ATOMS: atom_id res chain seq x y z
N MET A 1 -28.58 -2.88 45.98
CA MET A 1 -27.18 -2.97 45.48
C MET A 1 -27.12 -4.07 44.42
N LEU A 2 -27.23 -3.73 43.15
CA LEU A 2 -27.04 -4.66 42.05
C LEU A 2 -25.75 -4.24 41.30
N PRO A 3 -24.87 -5.14 40.88
CA PRO A 3 -23.70 -4.81 40.13
C PRO A 3 -24.04 -4.57 38.64
N MET A 4 -23.55 -3.44 38.11
CA MET A 4 -23.57 -3.11 36.69
C MET A 4 -22.64 -4.05 35.91
N LEU A 5 -23.21 -4.82 35.00
CA LEU A 5 -22.52 -5.59 33.98
C LEU A 5 -22.06 -4.64 32.86
N SER A 6 -20.76 -4.42 32.77
CA SER A 6 -20.14 -3.73 31.63
C SER A 6 -20.17 -4.64 30.39
N ARG A 7 -21.03 -4.32 29.42
CA ARG A 7 -21.00 -4.92 28.09
C ARG A 7 -19.86 -4.27 27.27
N THR A 8 -18.75 -4.94 27.17
CA THR A 8 -17.72 -4.63 26.17
C THR A 8 -18.24 -5.05 24.80
N LEU A 9 -18.60 -4.06 23.97
CA LEU A 9 -18.86 -4.27 22.55
C LEU A 9 -17.53 -4.58 21.84
N ARG A 10 -17.32 -5.84 21.52
CA ARG A 10 -16.27 -6.28 20.59
C ARG A 10 -16.79 -6.06 19.16
N LEU A 11 -16.26 -5.08 18.45
CA LEU A 11 -16.40 -5.00 16.99
C LEU A 11 -15.53 -6.09 16.35
N PRO A 12 -16.02 -6.76 15.29
CA PRO A 12 -15.29 -7.84 14.65
C PRO A 12 -14.13 -7.27 13.84
N ALA A 13 -12.91 -7.55 14.28
CA ALA A 13 -11.81 -7.67 13.36
C ALA A 13 -12.15 -8.87 12.46
N LEU A 14 -12.21 -8.66 11.15
CA LEU A 14 -12.48 -9.73 10.19
C LEU A 14 -11.28 -10.69 10.17
N LEU A 15 -11.29 -11.63 11.11
CA LEU A 15 -10.40 -12.76 11.25
C LEU A 15 -11.29 -13.98 11.32
N LEU A 16 -11.52 -14.65 10.17
CA LEU A 16 -12.00 -16.02 10.18
C LEU A 16 -10.84 -16.93 9.85
N ALA A 17 -10.36 -17.61 10.89
CA ALA A 17 -9.62 -18.86 10.73
C ALA A 17 -10.62 -20.00 10.83
N LEU A 18 -10.64 -20.91 9.87
CA LEU A 18 -11.16 -22.26 10.08
C LEU A 18 -10.35 -23.27 9.27
N SER A 19 -9.89 -24.24 10.01
CA SER A 19 -9.16 -25.45 9.66
C SER A 19 -10.05 -26.45 8.92
N PHE A 20 -9.49 -27.22 7.96
CA PHE A 20 -9.38 -28.69 7.92
C PHE A 20 -8.88 -29.18 6.56
N ALA A 21 -7.84 -30.03 6.59
CA ALA A 21 -7.32 -30.86 5.51
C ALA A 21 -8.24 -32.09 5.30
N PRO A 22 -8.00 -33.07 4.37
CA PRO A 22 -6.72 -33.46 3.82
C PRO A 22 -6.67 -34.01 2.35
N THR A 23 -5.44 -34.23 1.89
CA THR A 23 -4.87 -35.27 1.02
C THR A 23 -5.36 -35.52 -0.42
N GLY A 24 -4.38 -35.57 -1.33
CA GLY A 24 -4.48 -36.15 -2.65
C GLY A 24 -3.23 -35.91 -3.50
N ASP A 25 -2.30 -36.89 -3.50
CA ASP A 25 -1.11 -36.93 -4.36
C ASP A 25 -1.45 -37.03 -5.84
N ALA A 26 -0.76 -36.25 -6.69
CA ALA A 26 -0.49 -36.61 -8.07
C ALA A 26 0.72 -35.84 -8.61
N ARG A 27 1.73 -36.57 -9.07
CA ARG A 27 2.99 -36.10 -9.64
C ARG A 27 2.83 -35.55 -11.07
N PRO A 28 3.68 -34.60 -11.51
CA PRO A 28 3.55 -33.97 -12.81
C PRO A 28 4.28 -34.71 -13.93
N THR A 29 3.66 -34.72 -15.12
CA THR A 29 4.27 -35.11 -16.38
C THR A 29 4.86 -33.87 -17.05
N VAL A 30 6.14 -33.96 -17.41
CA VAL A 30 6.90 -32.93 -18.14
C VAL A 30 6.62 -33.04 -19.62
N LEU A 31 6.33 -31.95 -20.34
CA LEU A 31 6.40 -31.82 -21.79
C LEU A 31 7.05 -30.47 -22.21
N PRO A 32 7.62 -30.37 -23.42
CA PRO A 32 8.82 -29.59 -23.69
C PRO A 32 8.58 -28.14 -24.17
N LEU A 33 9.68 -27.36 -24.06
CA LEU A 33 9.85 -25.99 -24.51
C LEU A 33 9.48 -25.77 -25.98
N HIS A 34 8.73 -24.69 -26.24
CA HIS A 34 8.67 -24.04 -27.56
C HIS A 34 9.23 -22.61 -27.47
N SER A 35 9.94 -22.26 -28.53
CA SER A 35 10.75 -21.06 -28.77
C SER A 35 10.01 -19.72 -28.61
N PRO A 36 10.73 -18.61 -28.39
CA PRO A 36 10.13 -17.31 -28.14
C PRO A 36 9.62 -16.65 -29.41
N VAL A 37 8.34 -16.30 -29.43
CA VAL A 37 7.77 -15.35 -30.40
C VAL A 37 8.14 -13.95 -29.95
N ALA A 38 8.87 -13.22 -30.80
CA ALA A 38 9.17 -11.82 -30.60
C ALA A 38 7.87 -10.98 -30.67
N LEU A 39 7.43 -10.45 -29.55
CA LEU A 39 6.38 -9.43 -29.53
C LEU A 39 6.98 -8.09 -29.93
N ALA A 40 6.54 -7.57 -31.06
CA ALA A 40 6.79 -6.21 -31.47
C ALA A 40 6.21 -5.23 -30.44
N THR A 41 7.08 -4.43 -29.83
CA THR A 41 6.69 -3.34 -28.92
C THR A 41 6.15 -2.17 -29.76
N THR A 42 4.84 -2.14 -29.99
CA THR A 42 4.16 -0.92 -30.38
C THR A 42 4.06 -0.04 -29.13
N SER A 43 4.80 1.06 -29.11
CA SER A 43 4.67 2.14 -28.15
C SER A 43 3.29 2.79 -28.33
N ALA A 44 2.29 2.28 -27.62
CA ALA A 44 0.98 2.92 -27.57
C ALA A 44 1.14 4.18 -26.73
N THR A 45 1.10 5.34 -27.35
CA THR A 45 0.87 6.63 -26.69
C THR A 45 -0.46 6.53 -25.95
N ALA A 46 -0.43 6.47 -24.61
CA ALA A 46 -1.63 6.40 -23.78
C ALA A 46 -2.50 7.62 -24.07
N ALA A 47 -3.71 7.38 -24.56
CA ALA A 47 -4.72 8.44 -24.74
C ALA A 47 -4.97 9.12 -23.39
N PRO A 48 -5.18 10.43 -23.33
CA PRO A 48 -5.50 11.13 -22.10
C PRO A 48 -6.80 10.55 -21.52
N GLN A 49 -6.76 10.06 -20.26
CA GLN A 49 -7.98 9.62 -19.59
C GLN A 49 -8.99 10.78 -19.56
N THR A 50 -10.18 10.52 -20.03
CA THR A 50 -11.31 11.43 -19.84
C THR A 50 -11.79 11.30 -18.39
N THR A 51 -12.12 12.41 -17.74
CA THR A 51 -12.68 12.45 -16.38
C THR A 51 -13.91 11.52 -16.20
N ALA A 52 -14.56 11.13 -17.28
CA ALA A 52 -15.66 10.15 -17.30
C ALA A 52 -15.27 8.74 -16.79
N GLN A 53 -13.98 8.41 -16.72
CA GLN A 53 -13.49 7.11 -16.22
C GLN A 53 -13.09 7.12 -14.73
N VAL A 54 -13.12 8.28 -14.07
CA VAL A 54 -12.75 8.47 -12.66
C VAL A 54 -14.01 8.59 -11.81
N ILE A 55 -14.02 7.89 -10.68
CA ILE A 55 -15.07 8.01 -9.65
C ILE A 55 -14.56 8.97 -8.58
N TYR A 56 -15.24 10.08 -8.37
CA TYR A 56 -14.89 11.08 -7.37
C TYR A 56 -16.11 11.93 -6.99
N ASP A 57 -16.00 12.59 -5.85
CA ASP A 57 -16.92 13.66 -5.45
C ASP A 57 -16.32 15.02 -5.87
N ARG A 58 -17.15 15.98 -6.23
CA ARG A 58 -16.69 17.32 -6.64
C ARG A 58 -15.86 18.00 -5.54
N SER A 59 -16.15 17.72 -4.27
CA SER A 59 -15.35 18.22 -3.15
C SER A 59 -13.93 17.64 -3.13
N ASP A 60 -13.73 16.41 -3.62
CA ASP A 60 -12.40 15.81 -3.75
C ASP A 60 -11.57 16.50 -4.83
N GLU A 61 -12.18 16.84 -5.97
CA GLU A 61 -11.54 17.62 -7.05
C GLU A 61 -11.11 19.01 -6.55
N GLN A 62 -12.01 19.72 -5.89
CA GLN A 62 -11.73 21.04 -5.32
C GLN A 62 -10.61 20.99 -4.29
N GLU A 63 -10.61 19.97 -3.42
CA GLU A 63 -9.59 19.80 -2.40
C GLU A 63 -8.22 19.46 -3.01
N VAL A 64 -8.16 18.60 -4.02
CA VAL A 64 -6.92 18.29 -4.75
C VAL A 64 -6.34 19.56 -5.38
N GLU A 65 -7.15 20.35 -6.08
CA GLU A 65 -6.67 21.57 -6.73
C GLU A 65 -6.26 22.64 -5.72
N ARG A 66 -7.00 22.77 -4.59
CA ARG A 66 -6.61 23.64 -3.48
C ARG A 66 -5.25 23.26 -2.91
N LEU A 67 -5.01 21.96 -2.67
CA LEU A 67 -3.73 21.44 -2.16
C LEU A 67 -2.59 21.65 -3.18
N LEU A 68 -2.83 21.42 -4.45
CA LEU A 68 -1.83 21.61 -5.51
C LEU A 68 -1.48 23.09 -5.74
N ASN A 69 -2.39 24.02 -5.41
CA ASN A 69 -2.14 25.45 -5.50
C ASN A 69 -1.46 26.04 -4.26
N ASP A 70 -1.42 25.32 -3.13
CA ASP A 70 -0.66 25.71 -1.94
C ASP A 70 0.85 25.55 -2.19
N THR A 71 1.54 26.66 -2.46
CA THR A 71 2.97 26.67 -2.80
C THR A 71 3.89 26.24 -1.68
N SER A 72 3.40 26.18 -0.43
CA SER A 72 4.17 25.71 0.73
C SER A 72 4.32 24.17 0.76
N LEU A 73 3.43 23.44 0.07
CA LEU A 73 3.42 21.97 0.04
C LEU A 73 4.30 21.45 -1.10
N ARG A 74 5.25 20.60 -0.79
CA ARG A 74 6.23 20.07 -1.76
C ARG A 74 6.39 18.55 -1.70
N THR A 75 6.36 17.98 -0.50
CA THR A 75 6.65 16.57 -0.24
C THR A 75 5.39 15.78 0.06
N SER A 76 5.46 14.44 -0.06
CA SER A 76 4.36 13.56 0.35
C SER A 76 3.96 13.79 1.82
N LEU A 77 4.93 14.08 2.69
CA LEU A 77 4.66 14.37 4.09
C LEU A 77 3.89 15.69 4.28
N ASP A 78 4.23 16.73 3.51
CA ASP A 78 3.48 18.01 3.58
C ASP A 78 2.02 17.81 3.22
N PHE A 79 1.75 17.09 2.12
CA PHE A 79 0.39 16.79 1.69
C PHE A 79 -0.35 15.92 2.70
N ALA A 80 0.30 14.87 3.21
CA ALA A 80 -0.30 14.01 4.23
C ALA A 80 -0.65 14.77 5.52
N ARG A 81 0.16 15.75 5.92
CA ARG A 81 -0.12 16.64 7.06
C ARG A 81 -1.40 17.45 6.87
N ARG A 82 -1.72 17.85 5.64
CA ARG A 82 -2.99 18.53 5.33
C ARG A 82 -4.21 17.60 5.39
N LEU A 83 -3.98 16.29 5.32
CA LEU A 83 -5.03 15.27 5.43
C LEU A 83 -5.23 14.79 6.87
N LYS A 84 -4.50 15.28 7.85
CA LYS A 84 -4.67 14.92 9.27
C LYS A 84 -6.10 15.18 9.73
N GLY A 85 -6.63 14.26 10.52
CA GLY A 85 -8.01 14.30 11.01
C GLY A 85 -9.03 13.66 10.06
N ARG A 86 -8.71 13.41 8.78
CA ARG A 86 -9.61 12.68 7.87
C ARG A 86 -9.93 11.30 8.43
N PRO A 87 -11.19 10.85 8.36
CA PRO A 87 -11.60 9.55 8.87
C PRO A 87 -10.81 8.39 8.26
N TYR A 88 -10.52 7.37 9.07
CA TYR A 88 -10.09 6.07 8.56
C TYR A 88 -11.30 5.32 8.01
N VAL A 89 -11.28 5.01 6.72
CA VAL A 89 -12.32 4.25 6.04
C VAL A 89 -11.65 3.19 5.15
N ALA A 90 -11.89 1.92 5.48
CA ALA A 90 -11.38 0.81 4.68
C ALA A 90 -12.26 0.56 3.44
N ALA A 91 -11.68 -0.12 2.44
CA ALA A 91 -12.37 -0.62 1.25
C ALA A 91 -13.07 0.47 0.40
N THR A 92 -12.58 1.72 0.44
CA THR A 92 -13.15 2.83 -0.35
C THR A 92 -12.97 2.67 -1.86
N LEU A 93 -12.16 1.71 -2.29
CA LEU A 93 -11.90 1.41 -3.71
C LEU A 93 -12.82 0.31 -4.27
N GLU A 94 -13.60 -0.38 -3.42
CA GLU A 94 -14.46 -1.51 -3.81
C GLU A 94 -15.85 -1.02 -4.26
N VAL A 95 -15.90 -0.08 -5.23
CA VAL A 95 -17.14 0.63 -5.59
C VAL A 95 -17.55 0.50 -7.06
N ALA A 96 -16.73 -0.12 -7.90
CA ALA A 96 -17.03 -0.25 -9.33
C ALA A 96 -16.59 -1.59 -9.93
N ASP A 97 -17.45 -2.17 -10.73
CA ASP A 97 -17.16 -3.28 -11.63
C ASP A 97 -17.80 -2.96 -12.99
N PRO A 98 -17.00 -2.77 -14.05
CA PRO A 98 -15.54 -2.92 -14.12
C PRO A 98 -14.77 -1.91 -13.28
N GLU A 99 -13.53 -2.27 -12.91
CA GLU A 99 -12.60 -1.46 -12.13
C GLU A 99 -12.43 -0.06 -12.74
N ARG A 100 -12.44 0.95 -11.89
CA ARG A 100 -12.23 2.36 -12.26
C ARG A 100 -11.33 3.04 -11.25
N LEU A 101 -10.63 4.09 -11.68
CA LEU A 101 -9.87 4.93 -10.75
C LEU A 101 -10.83 5.64 -9.79
N VAL A 102 -10.62 5.45 -8.49
CA VAL A 102 -11.38 6.12 -7.42
C VAL A 102 -10.52 7.18 -6.76
N VAL A 103 -11.04 8.39 -6.64
CA VAL A 103 -10.47 9.47 -5.83
C VAL A 103 -11.40 9.70 -4.63
N ASN A 104 -10.85 9.58 -3.42
CA ASN A 104 -11.58 9.85 -2.18
C ASN A 104 -10.60 10.40 -1.12
N LEU A 105 -10.70 11.71 -0.86
CA LEU A 105 -9.93 12.39 0.18
C LEU A 105 -10.71 12.53 1.50
N ARG A 106 -12.00 12.17 1.51
CA ARG A 106 -12.90 12.30 2.67
C ARG A 106 -12.75 11.16 3.66
N GLY A 107 -12.33 9.97 3.17
CA GLY A 107 -12.06 8.80 3.99
C GLY A 107 -10.90 8.00 3.41
N LEU A 108 -9.89 7.74 4.22
CA LEU A 108 -8.63 7.14 3.79
C LEU A 108 -8.26 5.95 4.67
N ASP A 109 -7.72 4.91 4.07
CA ASP A 109 -6.97 3.87 4.76
C ASP A 109 -5.44 4.11 4.60
N CYS A 110 -4.63 3.19 5.11
CA CYS A 110 -3.18 3.34 5.08
C CYS A 110 -2.62 3.38 3.64
N ALA A 111 -3.20 2.63 2.72
CA ALA A 111 -2.76 2.56 1.33
C ALA A 111 -3.18 3.83 0.56
N THR A 112 -4.45 4.17 0.62
CA THR A 112 -5.00 5.32 -0.09
C THR A 112 -4.43 6.64 0.41
N LEU A 113 -4.06 6.76 1.70
CA LEU A 113 -3.33 7.92 2.23
C LEU A 113 -1.96 8.08 1.56
N VAL A 114 -1.15 7.00 1.54
CA VAL A 114 0.20 7.03 0.95
C VAL A 114 0.13 7.32 -0.54
N GLU A 115 -0.77 6.65 -1.27
CA GLU A 115 -0.97 6.89 -2.70
C GLU A 115 -1.41 8.33 -2.99
N THR A 116 -2.40 8.85 -2.24
CA THR A 116 -2.92 10.22 -2.40
C THR A 116 -1.83 11.25 -2.16
N ALA A 117 -1.11 11.16 -1.04
CA ALA A 117 -0.06 12.11 -0.70
C ALA A 117 1.11 12.04 -1.70
N SER A 118 1.47 10.84 -2.15
CA SER A 118 2.53 10.65 -3.14
C SER A 118 2.13 11.16 -4.52
N ALA A 119 0.89 10.92 -4.97
CA ALA A 119 0.39 11.44 -6.25
C ALA A 119 0.35 12.97 -6.27
N LEU A 120 -0.07 13.61 -5.17
CA LEU A 120 -0.03 15.06 -5.01
C LEU A 120 1.41 15.59 -5.11
N ALA A 121 2.36 14.98 -4.41
CA ALA A 121 3.76 15.37 -4.45
C ALA A 121 4.39 15.20 -5.84
N MET A 122 4.07 14.10 -6.55
CA MET A 122 4.49 13.86 -7.93
C MET A 122 3.95 14.95 -8.86
N THR A 123 2.64 15.23 -8.78
CA THR A 123 1.96 16.23 -9.61
C THR A 123 2.57 17.63 -9.38
N ARG A 124 2.85 17.95 -8.13
CA ARG A 124 3.50 19.20 -7.74
C ARG A 124 4.92 19.32 -8.29
N ARG A 125 5.70 18.25 -8.22
CA ARG A 125 7.09 18.15 -8.72
C ARG A 125 7.15 18.29 -10.25
N GLU A 126 6.11 17.80 -10.96
CA GLU A 126 5.95 17.99 -12.41
C GLU A 126 5.53 19.43 -12.78
N GLY A 127 5.36 20.35 -11.82
CA GLY A 127 4.89 21.72 -12.05
C GLY A 127 3.41 21.82 -12.39
N LYS A 128 2.65 20.73 -12.27
CA LYS A 128 1.23 20.63 -12.61
C LYS A 128 0.33 20.89 -11.41
N ARG A 129 -0.93 21.30 -11.68
CA ARG A 129 -1.84 21.71 -10.60
C ARG A 129 -3.31 21.34 -10.85
N ARG A 130 -3.63 20.62 -11.94
CA ARG A 130 -5.00 20.25 -12.27
C ARG A 130 -5.35 18.88 -11.69
N PHE A 131 -6.62 18.70 -11.37
CA PHE A 131 -7.16 17.42 -10.90
C PHE A 131 -6.84 16.27 -11.86
N ALA A 132 -6.96 16.47 -13.19
CA ALA A 132 -6.63 15.45 -14.18
C ALA A 132 -5.15 15.01 -14.14
N ASP A 133 -4.22 15.91 -13.81
CA ASP A 133 -2.80 15.59 -13.65
C ASP A 133 -2.55 14.72 -12.40
N TYR A 134 -3.24 15.04 -11.31
CA TYR A 134 -3.24 14.24 -10.10
C TYR A 134 -3.81 12.83 -10.36
N CYS A 135 -4.95 12.73 -11.07
CA CYS A 135 -5.55 11.44 -11.41
C CYS A 135 -4.59 10.55 -12.20
N ARG A 136 -3.84 11.09 -13.17
CA ARG A 136 -2.81 10.34 -13.89
C ARG A 136 -1.72 9.81 -12.98
N ASN A 137 -1.24 10.62 -12.05
CA ASN A 137 -0.21 10.19 -11.11
C ASN A 137 -0.75 9.18 -10.08
N LEU A 138 -2.01 9.33 -9.64
CA LEU A 138 -2.66 8.35 -8.77
C LEU A 138 -2.85 7.00 -9.47
N GLU A 139 -3.29 7.01 -10.73
CA GLU A 139 -3.40 5.80 -11.56
C GLU A 139 -2.04 5.12 -11.71
N ARG A 140 -0.99 5.88 -12.02
CA ARG A 140 0.39 5.38 -12.12
C ARG A 140 0.89 4.73 -10.84
N LEU A 141 0.40 5.16 -9.67
CA LEU A 141 0.79 4.59 -8.38
C LEU A 141 -0.06 3.38 -7.97
N ARG A 142 -1.29 3.27 -8.42
CA ARG A 142 -2.25 2.28 -7.93
C ARG A 142 -2.31 1.01 -8.77
N TYR A 143 -1.93 1.07 -10.05
CA TYR A 143 -2.15 -0.02 -11.00
C TYR A 143 -0.85 -0.50 -11.63
N PHE A 144 -0.79 -1.80 -11.95
CA PHE A 144 0.31 -2.38 -12.72
C PHE A 144 0.53 -1.60 -14.02
N ASP A 145 1.79 -1.38 -14.37
CA ASP A 145 2.21 -0.59 -15.53
C ASP A 145 1.64 0.85 -15.55
N GLY A 146 0.93 1.25 -14.50
CA GLY A 146 0.34 2.56 -14.33
C GLY A 146 -1.01 2.77 -15.02
N HIS A 147 -1.73 1.69 -15.34
CA HIS A 147 -3.00 1.75 -16.07
C HIS A 147 -4.06 0.84 -15.48
N VAL A 148 -5.31 1.34 -15.43
CA VAL A 148 -6.47 0.52 -15.07
C VAL A 148 -6.76 -0.50 -16.18
N ALA A 149 -6.71 -1.79 -15.83
CA ALA A 149 -7.01 -2.90 -16.72
C ALA A 149 -7.81 -4.00 -15.98
N GLY A 150 -8.88 -3.60 -15.29
CA GLY A 150 -9.69 -4.48 -14.44
C GLY A 150 -9.14 -4.62 -13.02
N TYR A 151 -9.90 -5.33 -12.18
CA TYR A 151 -9.65 -5.46 -10.74
C TYR A 151 -8.23 -5.99 -10.42
N THR A 152 -7.76 -7.00 -11.16
CA THR A 152 -6.45 -7.63 -10.93
C THR A 152 -5.27 -6.78 -11.37
N SER A 153 -5.51 -5.67 -12.06
CA SER A 153 -4.48 -4.68 -12.37
C SER A 153 -4.13 -3.78 -11.18
N ARG A 154 -4.99 -3.72 -10.14
CA ARG A 154 -4.70 -2.97 -8.92
C ARG A 154 -3.55 -3.64 -8.16
N LEU A 155 -2.65 -2.85 -7.60
CA LEU A 155 -1.49 -3.32 -6.83
C LEU A 155 -1.93 -3.69 -5.40
N HIS A 156 -2.68 -4.80 -5.26
CA HIS A 156 -3.36 -5.21 -4.03
C HIS A 156 -2.41 -5.52 -2.86
N TYR A 157 -1.21 -6.01 -3.15
CA TYR A 157 -0.16 -6.25 -2.17
C TYR A 157 0.92 -5.19 -2.28
N LEU A 158 1.52 -4.84 -1.15
CA LEU A 158 2.62 -3.89 -1.15
C LEU A 158 3.85 -4.45 -1.89
N SER A 159 4.04 -5.78 -1.89
CA SER A 159 5.04 -6.45 -2.74
C SER A 159 4.79 -6.24 -4.24
N PHE A 160 3.53 -6.24 -4.69
CA PHE A 160 3.19 -5.92 -6.08
C PHE A 160 3.56 -4.46 -6.38
N TRP A 161 3.18 -3.56 -5.48
CA TRP A 161 3.46 -2.13 -5.58
C TRP A 161 4.97 -1.86 -5.66
N MET A 162 5.75 -2.45 -4.74
CA MET A 162 7.20 -2.31 -4.74
C MET A 162 7.84 -2.84 -6.03
N ALA A 163 7.49 -4.05 -6.45
CA ALA A 163 8.09 -4.69 -7.62
C ALA A 163 7.79 -3.90 -8.91
N ASP A 164 6.54 -3.47 -9.10
CA ASP A 164 6.16 -2.69 -10.29
C ASP A 164 6.84 -1.32 -10.30
N HIS A 165 6.83 -0.61 -9.17
CA HIS A 165 7.40 0.72 -9.07
C HIS A 165 8.93 0.74 -9.14
N LEU A 166 9.63 -0.24 -8.55
CA LEU A 166 11.08 -0.39 -8.70
C LEU A 166 11.46 -0.64 -10.16
N ARG A 167 10.71 -1.53 -10.85
CA ARG A 167 10.89 -1.80 -12.28
C ARG A 167 10.71 -0.54 -13.13
N ARG A 168 9.67 0.25 -12.85
CA ARG A 168 9.36 1.52 -13.55
C ARG A 168 10.20 2.70 -13.07
N LYS A 169 11.04 2.52 -12.04
CA LYS A 169 11.90 3.57 -11.44
C LYS A 169 11.09 4.76 -10.90
N THR A 170 9.85 4.55 -10.48
CA THR A 170 8.99 5.56 -9.83
C THR A 170 9.22 5.63 -8.33
N ILE A 171 9.84 4.59 -7.78
CA ILE A 171 10.37 4.59 -6.42
C ILE A 171 11.80 4.08 -6.40
N GLU A 172 12.47 4.31 -5.28
CA GLU A 172 13.73 3.66 -4.90
C GLU A 172 13.60 3.05 -3.51
N GLU A 173 14.25 1.91 -3.28
CA GLU A 173 14.38 1.37 -1.94
C GLU A 173 15.45 2.13 -1.16
N VAL A 174 15.14 2.53 0.05
CA VAL A 174 16.10 3.17 0.96
C VAL A 174 17.03 2.08 1.51
N VAL A 175 18.26 2.07 1.03
CA VAL A 175 19.26 1.06 1.40
C VAL A 175 19.83 1.38 2.77
N LEU A 176 19.61 0.46 3.71
CA LEU A 176 20.17 0.52 5.06
C LEU A 176 21.38 -0.43 5.17
N PRO A 177 22.33 -0.17 6.08
CA PRO A 177 23.50 -1.03 6.29
C PRO A 177 23.13 -2.51 6.52
N THR A 178 23.85 -3.43 5.90
CA THR A 178 23.55 -4.87 5.94
C THR A 178 23.63 -5.47 7.34
N ASN A 179 24.49 -4.93 8.20
CA ASN A 179 24.59 -5.32 9.62
C ASN A 179 23.36 -4.90 10.45
N LEU A 180 22.55 -3.97 9.96
CA LEU A 180 21.29 -3.56 10.59
C LEU A 180 20.08 -4.34 10.07
N THR A 181 20.18 -4.97 8.92
CA THR A 181 19.04 -5.58 8.21
C THR A 181 19.12 -7.10 8.16
N GLN A 182 17.98 -7.74 7.88
CA GLN A 182 17.86 -9.19 7.70
C GLN A 182 17.23 -9.52 6.35
N PRO A 183 17.55 -10.68 5.72
CA PRO A 183 16.85 -11.15 4.53
C PRO A 183 15.35 -11.28 4.80
N LEU A 184 14.53 -10.99 3.78
CA LEU A 184 13.08 -11.13 3.84
C LEU A 184 12.62 -12.12 2.78
N HIS A 185 11.93 -13.15 3.25
CA HIS A 185 11.17 -14.09 2.42
C HIS A 185 9.68 -13.84 2.63
N ILE A 186 8.91 -13.80 1.56
CA ILE A 186 7.46 -13.58 1.58
C ILE A 186 6.78 -14.72 0.81
N ASP A 187 5.71 -15.24 1.38
CA ASP A 187 4.82 -16.22 0.74
C ASP A 187 3.40 -15.66 0.68
N LEU A 188 3.00 -15.22 -0.53
CA LEU A 188 1.72 -14.57 -0.76
C LEU A 188 0.66 -15.59 -1.17
N HIS A 189 -0.45 -15.62 -0.45
CA HIS A 189 -1.59 -16.45 -0.79
C HIS A 189 -2.89 -16.00 -0.09
N TYR A 190 -2.87 -14.84 0.57
CA TYR A 190 -3.98 -14.43 1.42
C TYR A 190 -5.26 -14.15 0.63
N MET A 191 -5.20 -13.35 -0.44
CA MET A 191 -6.39 -12.97 -1.20
C MET A 191 -6.99 -14.16 -1.94
N SER A 192 -6.17 -14.99 -2.58
CA SER A 192 -6.67 -16.17 -3.32
C SER A 192 -7.29 -17.21 -2.40
N ARG A 193 -6.76 -17.39 -1.18
CA ARG A 193 -7.32 -18.33 -0.18
C ARG A 193 -8.53 -17.79 0.58
N HIS A 194 -8.76 -16.47 0.57
CA HIS A 194 -9.87 -15.81 1.26
C HIS A 194 -10.72 -15.00 0.30
N ALA A 195 -10.93 -15.51 -0.92
CA ALA A 195 -11.62 -14.78 -2.00
C ALA A 195 -13.05 -14.34 -1.60
N GLU A 196 -13.72 -15.09 -0.73
CA GLU A 196 -15.04 -14.77 -0.20
C GLU A 196 -15.08 -13.48 0.63
N SER A 197 -13.92 -13.07 1.17
CA SER A 197 -13.78 -11.83 1.95
C SER A 197 -13.67 -10.57 1.08
N TYR A 198 -13.48 -10.75 -0.23
CA TYR A 198 -13.30 -9.66 -1.20
C TYR A 198 -14.49 -9.59 -2.15
N PRO A 199 -15.34 -8.55 -2.08
CA PRO A 199 -16.53 -8.44 -2.93
C PRO A 199 -16.26 -8.64 -4.42
N MET A 200 -15.13 -8.12 -4.91
CA MET A 200 -14.74 -8.20 -6.33
C MET A 200 -14.07 -9.53 -6.73
N LEU A 201 -13.77 -10.42 -5.79
CA LEU A 201 -13.31 -11.78 -6.04
C LEU A 201 -14.42 -12.82 -5.86
N ARG A 202 -15.38 -12.51 -4.98
CA ARG A 202 -16.54 -13.38 -4.73
C ARG A 202 -17.28 -13.62 -6.04
N ASN A 203 -17.51 -14.89 -6.38
CA ASN A 203 -18.15 -15.30 -7.64
C ASN A 203 -17.36 -15.00 -8.94
N HIS A 204 -16.08 -14.64 -8.82
CA HIS A 204 -15.20 -14.36 -9.95
C HIS A 204 -13.96 -15.28 -9.95
N PRO A 205 -14.12 -16.59 -10.24
CA PRO A 205 -13.02 -17.57 -10.15
C PRO A 205 -11.84 -17.25 -11.09
N GLU A 206 -12.09 -16.57 -12.20
CA GLU A 206 -11.06 -16.09 -13.11
C GLU A 206 -10.15 -15.03 -12.46
N ARG A 207 -10.72 -14.10 -11.69
CA ARG A 207 -9.95 -13.09 -10.92
C ARG A 207 -9.16 -13.76 -9.81
N VAL A 208 -9.75 -14.74 -9.11
CA VAL A 208 -9.06 -15.51 -8.06
C VAL A 208 -7.84 -16.23 -8.63
N ARG A 209 -7.99 -16.89 -9.81
CA ARG A 209 -6.86 -17.56 -10.48
C ARG A 209 -5.76 -16.57 -10.86
N GLU A 210 -6.13 -15.39 -11.36
CA GLU A 210 -5.15 -14.36 -11.72
C GLU A 210 -4.43 -13.80 -10.48
N ILE A 211 -5.15 -13.49 -9.39
CA ILE A 211 -4.53 -13.09 -8.11
C ILE A 211 -3.58 -14.18 -7.62
N ALA A 212 -3.99 -15.47 -7.61
CA ALA A 212 -3.14 -16.57 -7.20
C ALA A 212 -1.87 -16.69 -8.07
N ARG A 213 -1.97 -16.38 -9.37
CA ARG A 213 -0.81 -16.32 -10.27
C ARG A 213 0.14 -15.20 -9.89
N LEU A 214 -0.39 -14.01 -9.58
CA LEU A 214 0.39 -12.85 -9.14
C LEU A 214 1.03 -13.11 -7.77
N GLU A 215 0.29 -13.68 -6.83
CA GLU A 215 0.82 -14.06 -5.51
C GLU A 215 2.04 -14.97 -5.64
N ARG A 216 1.95 -16.05 -6.45
CA ARG A 216 3.10 -16.94 -6.71
C ARG A 216 4.26 -16.20 -7.39
N LYS A 217 3.97 -15.31 -8.34
CA LYS A 217 5.00 -14.56 -9.08
C LYS A 217 5.82 -13.64 -8.16
N TYR A 218 5.19 -13.04 -7.17
CA TYR A 218 5.80 -12.05 -6.29
C TYR A 218 6.17 -12.59 -4.91
N SER A 219 6.01 -13.89 -4.68
CA SER A 219 6.56 -14.60 -3.52
C SER A 219 8.05 -14.88 -3.69
N GLY A 220 8.73 -15.18 -2.58
CA GLY A 220 10.15 -15.54 -2.54
C GLY A 220 11.01 -14.56 -1.76
N ASN A 221 12.29 -14.50 -2.11
CA ASN A 221 13.25 -13.58 -1.49
C ASN A 221 13.10 -12.19 -2.12
N VAL A 222 12.55 -11.25 -1.35
CA VAL A 222 12.17 -9.92 -1.85
C VAL A 222 13.10 -8.80 -1.41
N GLY A 223 14.24 -9.11 -0.81
CA GLY A 223 15.22 -8.13 -0.35
C GLY A 223 15.53 -8.25 1.13
N ARG A 224 15.70 -7.12 1.81
CA ARG A 224 16.04 -7.05 3.23
C ARG A 224 15.09 -6.12 3.97
N PHE A 225 14.96 -6.31 5.28
CA PHE A 225 14.15 -5.44 6.14
C PHE A 225 14.94 -5.05 7.41
N LEU A 226 14.60 -3.90 7.99
CA LEU A 226 15.09 -3.48 9.30
C LEU A 226 14.24 -4.17 10.38
N PRO A 227 14.83 -5.05 11.21
CA PRO A 227 14.08 -5.71 12.28
C PRO A 227 13.51 -4.73 13.30
N LYS A 228 12.36 -5.05 13.85
CA LYS A 228 11.63 -4.25 14.85
C LYS A 228 12.53 -3.81 16.02
N SER A 229 13.47 -4.66 16.46
CA SER A 229 14.43 -4.36 17.53
C SER A 229 15.41 -3.24 17.18
N LYS A 230 15.61 -2.93 15.90
CA LYS A 230 16.56 -1.90 15.42
C LYS A 230 15.87 -0.61 14.94
N VAL A 231 14.55 -0.56 14.90
CA VAL A 231 13.82 0.64 14.45
C VAL A 231 13.96 1.83 15.40
N GLY A 232 14.35 1.58 16.66
CA GLY A 232 14.61 2.62 17.66
C GLY A 232 16.02 3.23 17.64
N LEU A 233 16.86 2.85 16.69
CA LEU A 233 18.20 3.42 16.50
C LEU A 233 18.16 4.92 16.21
N SER A 234 19.28 5.59 16.40
CA SER A 234 19.41 7.03 16.23
C SER A 234 19.29 7.48 14.75
N ARG A 235 19.03 8.76 14.56
CA ARG A 235 19.06 9.36 13.22
C ARG A 235 20.40 9.20 12.50
N ASN A 236 21.51 9.17 13.24
CA ASN A 236 22.84 8.95 12.63
C ASN A 236 22.96 7.54 12.06
N GLU A 237 22.39 6.53 12.70
CA GLU A 237 22.44 5.14 12.26
C GLU A 237 21.44 4.83 11.13
N LEU A 238 20.29 5.51 11.14
CA LEU A 238 19.22 5.35 10.16
C LEU A 238 19.11 6.55 9.20
N GLY A 239 20.18 7.32 9.03
CA GLY A 239 20.21 8.60 8.30
C GLY A 239 19.80 8.52 6.83
N ALA A 240 19.80 7.34 6.23
CA ALA A 240 19.25 7.13 4.88
C ALA A 240 17.73 7.34 4.80
N ILE A 241 17.01 7.22 5.92
CA ILE A 241 15.56 7.44 5.99
C ILE A 241 15.30 8.94 6.12
N HIS A 242 14.53 9.48 5.17
CA HIS A 242 14.16 10.89 5.16
C HIS A 242 12.67 11.08 5.48
N ASP A 243 12.32 12.30 5.86
CA ASP A 243 10.92 12.72 6.02
C ASP A 243 10.17 12.52 4.69
N GLY A 244 9.01 11.87 4.75
CA GLY A 244 8.18 11.58 3.60
C GLY A 244 8.48 10.25 2.90
N ASP A 245 9.49 9.50 3.33
CA ASP A 245 9.70 8.14 2.84
C ASP A 245 8.53 7.23 3.27
N VAL A 246 8.17 6.28 2.41
CA VAL A 246 7.11 5.30 2.68
C VAL A 246 7.66 4.21 3.59
N ILE A 247 7.06 4.06 4.75
CA ILE A 247 7.31 2.95 5.68
C ILE A 247 6.33 1.82 5.37
N ALA A 248 6.85 0.63 5.11
CA ALA A 248 6.11 -0.61 4.95
C ALA A 248 6.37 -1.53 6.16
N VAL A 249 5.33 -1.82 6.95
CA VAL A 249 5.42 -2.65 8.16
C VAL A 249 5.35 -4.11 7.78
N VAL A 250 6.49 -4.80 7.83
CA VAL A 250 6.63 -6.23 7.52
C VAL A 250 5.90 -7.06 8.57
N THR A 251 5.13 -8.05 8.11
CA THR A 251 4.35 -8.92 9.00
C THR A 251 4.73 -10.39 8.86
N ARG A 252 4.49 -11.17 9.93
CA ARG A 252 4.52 -12.64 9.91
C ARG A 252 3.13 -13.29 9.84
N LYS A 253 2.10 -12.52 9.48
CA LYS A 253 0.78 -13.09 9.20
C LYS A 253 0.86 -13.98 7.98
N ASP A 254 0.28 -15.17 8.09
CA ASP A 254 0.26 -16.16 7.00
C ASP A 254 -0.34 -15.57 5.72
N GLY A 255 0.33 -15.78 4.61
CA GLY A 255 -0.10 -15.33 3.29
C GLY A 255 -0.02 -13.83 3.01
N LEU A 256 0.47 -13.01 3.96
CA LEU A 256 0.61 -11.56 3.83
C LEU A 256 2.08 -11.11 3.83
N ASP A 257 2.34 -10.02 3.15
CA ASP A 257 3.64 -9.36 3.10
C ASP A 257 3.80 -8.26 4.17
N TYR A 258 2.89 -7.30 4.13
CA TYR A 258 2.90 -6.14 5.02
C TYR A 258 1.52 -5.95 5.63
N SER A 259 1.49 -5.48 6.88
CA SER A 259 0.24 -5.27 7.60
C SER A 259 -0.18 -3.81 7.67
N HIS A 260 0.70 -2.89 7.34
CA HIS A 260 0.45 -1.47 7.41
C HIS A 260 1.49 -0.66 6.63
N GLN A 261 1.13 0.60 6.31
CA GLN A 261 2.06 1.56 5.73
C GLN A 261 1.74 2.99 6.18
N GLY A 262 2.72 3.88 6.02
CA GLY A 262 2.62 5.29 6.34
C GLY A 262 3.84 6.06 5.84
N LEU A 263 3.97 7.32 6.23
CA LEU A 263 5.09 8.19 5.87
C LEU A 263 5.99 8.44 7.07
N ALA A 264 7.28 8.30 6.86
CA ALA A 264 8.31 8.55 7.87
C ALA A 264 8.41 10.04 8.20
N TYR A 265 8.68 10.36 9.45
CA TYR A 265 9.21 11.66 9.85
C TYR A 265 10.08 11.55 11.10
N TRP A 266 11.08 12.41 11.19
CA TRP A 266 11.92 12.54 12.36
C TRP A 266 11.30 13.54 13.34
N GLY A 267 10.97 13.06 14.54
CA GLY A 267 10.44 13.90 15.60
C GLY A 267 11.48 14.87 16.18
N LYS A 268 11.04 15.86 16.94
CA LYS A 268 11.91 16.77 17.68
C LYS A 268 12.75 16.04 18.75
N ASP A 269 12.31 14.87 19.16
CA ASP A 269 13.01 13.93 20.07
C ASP A 269 14.16 13.17 19.38
N GLY A 270 14.41 13.43 18.09
CA GLY A 270 15.43 12.75 17.28
C GLY A 270 15.10 11.28 16.96
N LYS A 271 13.84 10.86 17.17
CA LYS A 271 13.36 9.50 16.91
C LYS A 271 12.53 9.43 15.64
N LEU A 272 12.48 8.24 15.05
CA LEU A 272 11.65 7.98 13.88
C LEU A 272 10.19 7.78 14.30
N HIS A 273 9.30 8.47 13.64
CA HIS A 273 7.84 8.41 13.79
C HIS A 273 7.18 8.09 12.46
N MET A 274 5.85 7.94 12.48
CA MET A 274 5.05 7.67 11.28
C MET A 274 3.78 8.52 11.26
N LEU A 275 3.52 9.15 10.12
CA LEU A 275 2.21 9.70 9.77
C LEU A 275 1.44 8.63 9.00
N HIS A 276 0.24 8.25 9.47
CA HIS A 276 -0.54 7.19 8.87
C HIS A 276 -2.06 7.35 9.07
N ALA A 277 -2.85 6.65 8.28
CA ALA A 277 -4.27 6.47 8.59
C ALA A 277 -4.40 5.34 9.62
N SER A 278 -4.78 5.69 10.82
CA SER A 278 -4.84 4.77 11.96
C SER A 278 -6.23 4.17 12.11
N SER A 279 -6.35 2.86 11.97
CA SER A 279 -7.58 2.12 12.27
C SER A 279 -7.94 2.15 13.76
N GLN A 280 -6.93 2.28 14.63
CA GLN A 280 -7.10 2.40 16.08
C GLN A 280 -7.71 3.75 16.46
N TYR A 281 -7.15 4.85 15.94
CA TYR A 281 -7.62 6.21 16.21
C TYR A 281 -8.72 6.69 15.24
N LYS A 282 -9.11 5.84 14.28
CA LYS A 282 -10.17 6.11 13.28
C LYS A 282 -9.94 7.34 12.41
N LYS A 283 -8.70 7.76 12.24
CA LYS A 283 -8.33 8.95 11.44
C LYS A 283 -6.86 8.96 11.03
N VAL A 284 -6.54 9.86 10.11
CA VAL A 284 -5.15 10.19 9.75
C VAL A 284 -4.49 10.97 10.89
N ILE A 285 -3.32 10.51 11.33
CA ILE A 285 -2.56 11.11 12.44
C ILE A 285 -1.06 11.13 12.14
N GLU A 286 -0.37 12.08 12.73
CA GLU A 286 1.03 11.91 13.13
C GLU A 286 1.00 11.17 14.47
N ASP A 287 1.48 9.91 14.49
CA ASP A 287 1.46 9.12 15.72
C ASP A 287 2.41 9.75 16.73
N SER A 288 1.90 10.03 17.92
CA SER A 288 2.70 10.61 19.02
C SER A 288 3.75 9.63 19.56
N ARG A 289 3.55 8.31 19.34
CA ARG A 289 4.52 7.29 19.67
C ARG A 289 5.65 7.30 18.64
N THR A 290 6.86 6.98 19.09
CA THR A 290 7.92 6.62 18.15
C THR A 290 7.52 5.39 17.33
N LEU A 291 8.08 5.23 16.13
CA LEU A 291 7.80 4.06 15.29
C LEU A 291 8.18 2.75 16.02
N SER A 292 9.26 2.76 16.80
CA SER A 292 9.66 1.62 17.62
C SER A 292 8.58 1.27 18.65
N ALA A 293 8.04 2.24 19.37
CA ALA A 293 6.97 2.04 20.34
C ALA A 293 5.66 1.59 19.67
N TYR A 294 5.33 2.15 18.49
CA TYR A 294 4.19 1.69 17.68
C TYR A 294 4.31 0.21 17.32
N LEU A 295 5.45 -0.20 16.77
CA LEU A 295 5.70 -1.59 16.38
C LEU A 295 5.75 -2.54 17.58
N ALA A 296 6.22 -2.08 18.76
CA ALA A 296 6.23 -2.89 19.98
C ALA A 296 4.82 -3.37 20.35
N GLY A 297 3.80 -2.54 20.13
CA GLY A 297 2.40 -2.88 20.37
C GLY A 297 1.77 -3.84 19.36
N ILE A 298 2.49 -4.27 18.29
CA ILE A 298 1.97 -5.12 17.23
C ILE A 298 2.71 -6.45 17.23
N SER A 299 2.08 -7.51 17.72
CA SER A 299 2.70 -8.82 17.92
C SER A 299 3.18 -9.48 16.62
N HIS A 300 2.47 -9.27 15.51
CA HIS A 300 2.79 -9.84 14.21
C HIS A 300 3.74 -8.98 13.35
N ALA A 301 4.00 -7.72 13.71
CA ALA A 301 4.99 -6.90 13.03
C ALA A 301 6.41 -7.39 13.39
N ILE A 302 7.26 -7.59 12.37
CA ILE A 302 8.65 -8.05 12.54
C ILE A 302 9.69 -6.99 12.21
N GLY A 303 9.31 -5.94 11.50
CA GLY A 303 10.18 -4.83 11.12
C GLY A 303 9.59 -3.95 10.04
N ILE A 304 10.46 -3.23 9.34
CA ILE A 304 10.05 -2.31 8.27
C ILE A 304 10.94 -2.44 7.03
N ARG A 305 10.37 -2.10 5.86
CA ARG A 305 11.12 -1.66 4.69
C ARG A 305 10.76 -0.21 4.39
N VAL A 306 11.65 0.49 3.72
CA VAL A 306 11.48 1.92 3.46
C VAL A 306 11.72 2.22 1.99
N PHE A 307 10.85 3.04 1.40
CA PHE A 307 10.89 3.39 -0.02
C PHE A 307 10.69 4.89 -0.21
N ARG A 308 11.32 5.45 -1.23
CA ARG A 308 11.20 6.85 -1.59
C ARG A 308 10.52 7.00 -2.94
N VAL A 309 9.44 7.79 -3.00
CA VAL A 309 8.76 8.13 -4.25
C VAL A 309 9.52 9.23 -4.97
N ARG A 310 9.88 8.95 -6.23
CA ARG A 310 10.63 9.86 -7.12
C ARG A 310 9.71 10.82 -7.88
#